data_1541ff7432c51cd307e2e7d43443a252
#
_entry.id   1541ff7432c51cd307e2e7d43443a252
#
_cell.length_a   1.000
_cell.length_b   1.000
_cell.length_c   1.000
_cell.angle_alpha   90.00
_cell.angle_beta   90.00
_cell.angle_gamma   90.00
#
_symmetry.space_group_name_H-M   'P 1'
#
loop_
_entity.id
_entity.type
_entity.pdbx_description
1 polymer ?
#
loop_
_entity_poly.entity_id
_entity_poly.type
_entity_poly.pdbx_seq_one_letter_code
_entity_poly.pdbx_strand_id
1 'polypeptide(L)'
;MRVIFAGTPAVAVPALAAVAASRHELVAVVTRPDAPAGRGRGLSRSPVGAWADEHGVEVLTPARPRDPEFLDRLRELEPDCVPVVAYGALVPPAALEIPRHGWINLHFSLLPAWRGAAPVQHAVLHGDELTGASVFQLEEGLDTGPVYGTLTDEIRPADTSGDLLERLAESGAGLLVAVLDAIADGTARAEPQPADGVSLAPKLTVDDARVRWGDPAFAVDRRIRACTPAPGGWTTFRDERVKLGPVVPAPDGPELKPGQLLVEKSRVLVGTATVPVRLGEVRAAGKRAMGATDWARGVRVGAGEEFA
;
A
#
# COMPACT_ATOMS: atom_id res chain seq x y z
N MET A 1 -6.43 10.69 25.93
CA MET A 1 -5.83 9.37 26.20
C MET A 1 -4.33 9.42 25.97
N ARG A 2 -3.58 8.60 26.69
CA ARG A 2 -2.17 8.31 26.39
C ARG A 2 -2.14 7.28 25.25
N VAL A 3 -1.46 7.59 24.17
CA VAL A 3 -1.43 6.72 22.99
C VAL A 3 -0.01 6.40 22.55
N ILE A 4 0.21 5.20 22.05
CA ILE A 4 1.44 4.77 21.39
C ILE A 4 1.09 4.47 19.95
N PHE A 5 1.70 5.16 18.99
CA PHE A 5 1.40 4.94 17.59
C PHE A 5 2.27 3.83 16.99
N ALA A 6 1.66 2.82 16.36
CA ALA A 6 2.37 1.73 15.70
C ALA A 6 2.30 1.85 14.17
N GLY A 7 3.44 2.03 13.52
CA GLY A 7 3.50 2.18 12.07
C GLY A 7 4.93 2.09 11.54
N THR A 8 5.10 1.93 10.22
CA THR A 8 6.45 1.81 9.65
C THR A 8 6.66 2.66 8.40
N PRO A 9 5.90 2.49 7.29
CA PRO A 9 6.15 3.18 6.02
C PRO A 9 5.61 4.62 6.02
N ALA A 10 5.96 5.35 4.97
CA ALA A 10 5.54 6.74 4.78
C ALA A 10 4.01 6.93 4.83
N VAL A 11 3.24 5.95 4.37
CA VAL A 11 1.77 5.97 4.41
C VAL A 11 1.19 6.07 5.84
N ALA A 12 1.96 5.73 6.87
CA ALA A 12 1.54 5.86 8.26
C ALA A 12 1.77 7.27 8.83
N VAL A 13 2.63 8.08 8.19
CA VAL A 13 3.03 9.40 8.71
C VAL A 13 1.87 10.41 8.79
N PRO A 14 0.95 10.52 7.81
CA PRO A 14 -0.20 11.41 7.95
C PRO A 14 -1.05 11.12 9.19
N ALA A 15 -1.33 9.85 9.46
CA ALA A 15 -2.08 9.44 10.65
C ALA A 15 -1.30 9.70 11.96
N LEU A 16 0.02 9.43 11.98
CA LEU A 16 0.89 9.75 13.11
C LEU A 16 0.88 11.26 13.41
N ALA A 17 1.04 12.09 12.39
CA ALA A 17 1.02 13.55 12.54
C ALA A 17 -0.34 14.04 13.05
N ALA A 18 -1.45 13.49 12.53
CA ALA A 18 -2.79 13.83 12.99
C ALA A 18 -3.03 13.43 14.46
N VAL A 19 -2.56 12.25 14.88
CA VAL A 19 -2.63 11.81 16.29
C VAL A 19 -1.80 12.73 17.18
N ALA A 20 -0.59 13.08 16.78
CA ALA A 20 0.28 13.98 17.53
C ALA A 20 -0.30 15.41 17.66
N ALA A 21 -1.06 15.87 16.67
CA ALA A 21 -1.72 17.17 16.68
C ALA A 21 -3.09 17.15 17.40
N SER A 22 -3.58 15.98 17.79
CA SER A 22 -4.89 15.81 18.43
C SER A 22 -4.85 16.12 19.94
N ARG A 23 -5.98 15.96 20.63
CA ARG A 23 -6.07 16.09 22.09
C ARG A 23 -5.46 14.92 22.86
N HIS A 24 -4.94 13.90 22.19
CA HIS A 24 -4.32 12.74 22.81
C HIS A 24 -2.82 12.98 23.06
N GLU A 25 -2.28 12.36 24.11
CA GLU A 25 -0.86 12.42 24.42
C GLU A 25 -0.13 11.29 23.70
N LEU A 26 0.64 11.61 22.67
CA LEU A 26 1.52 10.65 21.98
C LEU A 26 2.77 10.41 22.84
N VAL A 27 2.86 9.26 23.51
CA VAL A 27 3.96 8.97 24.43
C VAL A 27 5.12 8.24 23.79
N ALA A 28 4.87 7.46 22.76
CA ALA A 28 5.90 6.75 22.00
C ALA A 28 5.38 6.35 20.61
N VAL A 29 6.30 5.93 19.73
CA VAL A 29 5.97 5.20 18.51
C VAL A 29 6.59 3.81 18.55
N VAL A 30 5.91 2.85 17.91
CA VAL A 30 6.42 1.49 17.65
C VAL A 30 6.60 1.33 16.15
N THR A 31 7.80 0.99 15.72
CA THR A 31 8.11 0.79 14.30
C THR A 31 9.03 -0.41 14.10
N ARG A 32 9.18 -0.86 12.85
CA ARG A 32 10.15 -1.93 12.54
C ARG A 32 11.58 -1.43 12.76
N PRO A 33 12.51 -2.32 13.16
CA PRO A 33 13.92 -2.00 13.24
C PRO A 33 14.46 -1.44 11.93
N ASP A 34 15.50 -0.61 12.02
CA ASP A 34 16.22 -0.09 10.87
C ASP A 34 16.65 -1.23 9.94
N ALA A 35 16.44 -1.05 8.66
CA ALA A 35 16.68 -2.08 7.66
C ALA A 35 17.64 -1.59 6.56
N PRO A 36 18.44 -2.49 5.95
CA PRO A 36 19.28 -2.11 4.83
C PRO A 36 18.44 -1.54 3.67
N ALA A 37 18.78 -0.34 3.21
CA ALA A 37 18.11 0.33 2.10
C ALA A 37 19.13 0.87 1.07
N GLY A 38 18.68 0.97 -0.18
CA GLY A 38 19.47 1.50 -1.28
C GLY A 38 20.62 0.60 -1.75
N ARG A 39 21.40 1.11 -2.74
CA ARG A 39 22.50 0.37 -3.37
C ARG A 39 23.70 0.12 -2.43
N GLY A 40 23.87 0.93 -1.40
CA GLY A 40 24.97 0.86 -0.44
C GLY A 40 24.67 0.01 0.81
N ARG A 41 23.48 -0.56 0.95
CA ARG A 41 23.01 -1.32 2.13
C ARG A 41 23.22 -0.62 3.48
N GLY A 42 23.28 0.71 3.50
CA GLY A 42 23.24 1.47 4.74
C GLY A 42 21.93 1.23 5.48
N LEU A 43 21.98 1.21 6.81
CA LEU A 43 20.76 1.13 7.61
C LEU A 43 19.92 2.40 7.39
N SER A 44 18.65 2.23 7.09
CA SER A 44 17.69 3.32 6.93
C SER A 44 16.64 3.24 8.03
N ARG A 45 16.45 4.35 8.69
CA ARG A 45 15.37 4.56 9.65
C ARG A 45 14.04 4.46 8.94
N SER A 46 13.03 3.88 9.58
CA SER A 46 11.67 3.90 9.03
C SER A 46 11.14 5.35 8.98
N PRO A 47 10.23 5.69 8.03
CA PRO A 47 9.60 7.00 7.99
C PRO A 47 8.93 7.41 9.30
N VAL A 48 8.25 6.49 9.99
CA VAL A 48 7.65 6.73 11.32
C VAL A 48 8.72 7.00 12.37
N GLY A 49 9.82 6.21 12.38
CA GLY A 49 10.93 6.44 13.30
C GLY A 49 11.64 7.77 13.06
N ALA A 50 11.89 8.14 11.79
CA ALA A 50 12.48 9.41 11.43
C ALA A 50 11.63 10.60 11.88
N TRP A 51 10.30 10.52 11.64
CA TRP A 51 9.37 11.53 12.11
C TRP A 51 9.41 11.69 13.64
N ALA A 52 9.43 10.57 14.38
CA ALA A 52 9.46 10.58 15.84
C ALA A 52 10.78 11.17 16.39
N ASP A 53 11.94 10.83 15.77
CA ASP A 53 13.24 11.41 16.12
C ASP A 53 13.22 12.94 15.95
N GLU A 54 12.64 13.45 14.85
CA GLU A 54 12.53 14.89 14.58
C GLU A 54 11.63 15.62 15.59
N HIS A 55 10.66 14.92 16.18
CA HIS A 55 9.69 15.49 17.12
C HIS A 55 10.00 15.16 18.59
N GLY A 56 11.11 14.49 18.87
CA GLY A 56 11.53 14.13 20.24
C GLY A 56 10.62 13.09 20.90
N VAL A 57 9.95 12.26 20.12
CA VAL A 57 9.07 11.18 20.62
C VAL A 57 9.89 9.89 20.78
N GLU A 58 9.66 9.16 21.87
CA GLU A 58 10.33 7.88 22.12
C GLU A 58 10.03 6.86 21.01
N VAL A 59 11.06 6.13 20.52
CA VAL A 59 10.92 5.15 19.45
C VAL A 59 11.23 3.75 19.95
N LEU A 60 10.25 2.86 19.87
CA LEU A 60 10.37 1.45 20.20
C LEU A 60 10.52 0.64 18.89
N THR A 61 11.61 -0.14 18.80
CA THR A 61 11.91 -0.95 17.60
C THR A 61 12.07 -2.43 17.95
N PRO A 62 11.04 -3.09 18.47
CA PRO A 62 11.15 -4.50 18.85
C PRO A 62 11.47 -5.36 17.62
N ALA A 63 12.44 -6.28 17.76
CA ALA A 63 12.69 -7.29 16.75
C ALA A 63 11.44 -8.17 16.55
N ARG A 64 10.80 -8.49 17.67
CA ARG A 64 9.53 -9.24 17.73
C ARG A 64 8.61 -8.59 18.77
N PRO A 65 7.34 -8.28 18.44
CA PRO A 65 6.39 -7.69 19.40
C PRO A 65 6.06 -8.54 20.64
N ARG A 66 6.61 -9.75 20.74
CA ARG A 66 6.50 -10.66 21.89
C ARG A 66 7.71 -10.62 22.83
N ASP A 67 8.74 -9.85 22.50
CA ASP A 67 9.96 -9.77 23.31
C ASP A 67 9.62 -9.19 24.68
N PRO A 68 10.09 -9.81 25.80
CA PRO A 68 9.72 -9.38 27.16
C PRO A 68 10.04 -7.91 27.42
N GLU A 69 11.22 -7.44 27.03
CA GLU A 69 11.64 -6.05 27.18
C GLU A 69 10.67 -5.06 26.52
N PHE A 70 10.13 -5.42 25.35
CA PHE A 70 9.12 -4.59 24.68
C PHE A 70 7.79 -4.59 25.43
N LEU A 71 7.34 -5.76 25.89
CA LEU A 71 6.08 -5.89 26.64
C LEU A 71 6.16 -5.14 27.98
N ASP A 72 7.32 -5.19 28.66
CA ASP A 72 7.53 -4.48 29.91
C ASP A 72 7.57 -2.97 29.68
N ARG A 73 8.27 -2.50 28.62
CA ARG A 73 8.27 -1.09 28.26
C ARG A 73 6.87 -0.58 27.88
N LEU A 74 6.10 -1.40 27.15
CA LEU A 74 4.73 -1.07 26.80
C LEU A 74 3.83 -0.90 28.06
N ARG A 75 4.02 -1.74 29.09
CA ARG A 75 3.32 -1.61 30.38
C ARG A 75 3.75 -0.36 31.14
N GLU A 76 5.06 -0.07 31.20
CA GLU A 76 5.59 1.11 31.88
C GLU A 76 5.08 2.43 31.29
N LEU A 77 4.82 2.46 29.97
CA LEU A 77 4.27 3.63 29.30
C LEU A 77 2.77 3.83 29.55
N GLU A 78 2.09 2.83 30.09
CA GLU A 78 0.65 2.86 30.45
C GLU A 78 -0.24 3.45 29.33
N PRO A 79 -0.20 2.89 28.10
CA PRO A 79 -1.04 3.41 27.02
C PRO A 79 -2.51 3.07 27.24
N ASP A 80 -3.40 4.03 27.02
CA ASP A 80 -4.83 3.77 26.95
C ASP A 80 -5.20 3.03 25.65
N CYS A 81 -4.54 3.36 24.54
CA CYS A 81 -4.82 2.82 23.20
C CYS A 81 -3.55 2.82 22.35
N VAL A 82 -3.47 1.89 21.38
CA VAL A 82 -2.41 1.85 20.36
C VAL A 82 -3.01 1.93 18.96
N PRO A 83 -3.11 3.14 18.36
CA PRO A 83 -3.43 3.27 16.94
C PRO A 83 -2.35 2.65 16.06
N VAL A 84 -2.77 1.92 15.02
CA VAL A 84 -1.91 1.15 14.12
C VAL A 84 -2.15 1.56 12.68
N VAL A 85 -1.08 1.81 11.92
CA VAL A 85 -1.15 1.99 10.47
C VAL A 85 0.06 1.31 9.83
N ALA A 86 -0.18 0.24 9.09
CA ALA A 86 0.85 -0.49 8.34
C ALA A 86 2.12 -0.81 9.18
N TYR A 87 1.97 -1.32 10.38
CA TYR A 87 3.09 -1.63 11.29
C TYR A 87 4.02 -2.72 10.73
N GLY A 88 3.45 -3.73 10.07
CA GLY A 88 4.21 -4.77 9.38
C GLY A 88 4.73 -5.90 10.28
N ALA A 89 4.14 -6.07 11.47
CA ALA A 89 4.36 -7.24 12.33
C ALA A 89 3.04 -7.66 12.97
N LEU A 90 2.92 -8.96 13.25
CA LEU A 90 1.79 -9.49 14.02
C LEU A 90 1.94 -9.07 15.49
N VAL A 91 0.86 -8.55 16.07
CA VAL A 91 0.78 -8.19 17.49
C VAL A 91 0.28 -9.41 18.25
N PRO A 92 1.06 -9.96 19.19
CA PRO A 92 0.65 -11.14 19.93
C PRO A 92 -0.40 -10.79 20.99
N PRO A 93 -1.21 -11.76 21.47
CA PRO A 93 -2.23 -11.56 22.51
C PRO A 93 -1.70 -10.80 23.72
N ALA A 94 -0.52 -11.18 24.22
CA ALA A 94 0.11 -10.53 25.37
C ALA A 94 0.40 -9.03 25.19
N ALA A 95 0.53 -8.54 23.94
CA ALA A 95 0.65 -7.13 23.64
C ALA A 95 -0.71 -6.48 23.37
N LEU A 96 -1.66 -7.21 22.76
CA LEU A 96 -3.01 -6.72 22.49
C LEU A 96 -3.76 -6.34 23.77
N GLU A 97 -3.52 -7.07 24.87
CA GLU A 97 -4.21 -6.92 26.15
C GLU A 97 -3.63 -5.81 27.05
N ILE A 98 -2.45 -5.25 26.74
CA ILE A 98 -1.82 -4.24 27.59
C ILE A 98 -2.60 -2.92 27.59
N PRO A 99 -2.96 -2.31 26.44
CA PRO A 99 -3.70 -1.06 26.42
C PRO A 99 -5.16 -1.27 26.82
N ARG A 100 -5.70 -0.37 27.65
CA ARG A 100 -7.09 -0.45 28.14
C ARG A 100 -8.12 -0.57 27.00
N HIS A 101 -7.91 0.16 25.90
CA HIS A 101 -8.78 0.15 24.73
C HIS A 101 -8.18 -0.66 23.56
N GLY A 102 -7.12 -1.45 23.84
CA GLY A 102 -6.49 -2.32 22.86
C GLY A 102 -5.78 -1.59 21.73
N TRP A 103 -5.62 -2.28 20.63
CA TRP A 103 -4.96 -1.81 19.41
C TRP A 103 -6.00 -1.55 18.33
N ILE A 104 -5.96 -0.36 17.73
CA ILE A 104 -6.97 0.12 16.76
C ILE A 104 -6.28 0.34 15.43
N ASN A 105 -6.63 -0.44 14.40
CA ASN A 105 -5.97 -0.37 13.11
C ASN A 105 -6.78 0.46 12.10
N LEU A 106 -6.08 1.36 11.40
CA LEU A 106 -6.57 1.99 10.18
C LEU A 106 -6.16 1.12 8.98
N HIS A 107 -7.13 0.47 8.37
CA HIS A 107 -6.98 -0.42 7.23
C HIS A 107 -7.54 0.22 5.97
N PHE A 108 -6.82 0.11 4.85
CA PHE A 108 -7.16 0.81 3.61
C PHE A 108 -8.06 -0.03 2.70
N SER A 109 -9.19 -0.49 3.26
CA SER A 109 -10.32 -1.07 2.53
C SER A 109 -11.62 -0.89 3.31
N LEU A 110 -12.74 -1.16 2.65
CA LEU A 110 -14.04 -1.31 3.29
C LEU A 110 -14.19 -2.76 3.80
N LEU A 111 -13.78 -3.01 5.05
CA LEU A 111 -13.90 -4.34 5.66
C LEU A 111 -15.36 -4.81 5.64
N PRO A 112 -15.61 -6.11 5.36
CA PRO A 112 -14.69 -7.25 5.37
C PRO A 112 -13.95 -7.50 4.04
N ALA A 113 -14.07 -6.62 3.04
CA ALA A 113 -13.34 -6.78 1.79
C ALA A 113 -11.85 -6.48 1.97
N TRP A 114 -11.02 -7.28 1.29
CA TRP A 114 -9.57 -7.09 1.19
C TRP A 114 -8.84 -7.11 2.54
N ARG A 115 -9.14 -8.07 3.43
CA ARG A 115 -8.35 -8.34 4.63
C ARG A 115 -6.92 -8.73 4.24
N GLY A 116 -5.90 -8.14 4.89
CA GLY A 116 -4.50 -8.48 4.67
C GLY A 116 -3.59 -7.31 4.30
N ALA A 117 -2.44 -7.62 3.71
CA ALA A 117 -1.32 -6.69 3.61
C ALA A 117 -1.36 -5.72 2.42
N ALA A 118 -2.23 -5.95 1.41
CA ALA A 118 -2.23 -5.18 0.16
C ALA A 118 -3.64 -4.82 -0.34
N PRO A 119 -4.54 -4.29 0.52
CA PRO A 119 -5.94 -4.06 0.16
C PRO A 119 -6.11 -3.13 -1.03
N VAL A 120 -5.41 -2.00 -1.07
CA VAL A 120 -5.48 -1.01 -2.16
C VAL A 120 -5.05 -1.60 -3.50
N GLN A 121 -3.96 -2.38 -3.48
CA GLN A 121 -3.47 -3.05 -4.69
C GLN A 121 -4.48 -4.05 -5.23
N HIS A 122 -5.13 -4.82 -4.36
CA HIS A 122 -6.14 -5.80 -4.77
C HIS A 122 -7.41 -5.13 -5.27
N ALA A 123 -7.88 -4.04 -4.67
CA ALA A 123 -9.02 -3.28 -5.16
C ALA A 123 -8.79 -2.77 -6.60
N VAL A 124 -7.62 -2.15 -6.88
CA VAL A 124 -7.25 -1.70 -8.23
C VAL A 124 -7.12 -2.88 -9.20
N LEU A 125 -6.47 -3.98 -8.78
CA LEU A 125 -6.24 -5.16 -9.63
C LEU A 125 -7.55 -5.82 -10.08
N HIS A 126 -8.52 -5.92 -9.17
CA HIS A 126 -9.82 -6.53 -9.44
C HIS A 126 -10.82 -5.56 -10.08
N GLY A 127 -10.47 -4.26 -10.09
CA GLY A 127 -11.24 -3.22 -10.77
C GLY A 127 -12.47 -2.80 -10.02
N ASP A 128 -12.36 -2.76 -8.69
CA ASP A 128 -13.36 -2.13 -7.86
C ASP A 128 -13.52 -0.66 -8.26
N GLU A 129 -14.74 -0.15 -8.23
CA GLU A 129 -15.03 1.26 -8.49
C GLU A 129 -14.97 2.08 -7.20
N LEU A 130 -15.29 1.44 -6.07
CA LEU A 130 -15.28 2.02 -4.74
C LEU A 130 -14.32 1.25 -3.82
N THR A 131 -13.66 2.00 -2.96
CA THR A 131 -12.84 1.49 -1.86
C THR A 131 -12.97 2.43 -0.68
N GLY A 132 -12.04 2.39 0.27
CA GLY A 132 -12.06 3.29 1.41
C GLY A 132 -11.08 2.90 2.48
N ALA A 133 -11.36 3.33 3.69
CA ALA A 133 -10.62 2.92 4.87
C ALA A 133 -11.57 2.54 6.01
N SER A 134 -11.16 1.59 6.81
CA SER A 134 -11.88 1.13 8.01
C SER A 134 -10.99 1.25 9.23
N VAL A 135 -11.51 1.79 10.32
CA VAL A 135 -10.86 1.77 11.63
C VAL A 135 -11.53 0.68 12.47
N PHE A 136 -10.75 -0.30 12.90
CA PHE A 136 -11.26 -1.49 13.56
C PHE A 136 -10.38 -1.94 14.73
N GLN A 137 -10.94 -2.73 15.66
CA GLN A 137 -10.24 -3.34 16.77
C GLN A 137 -9.34 -4.48 16.27
N LEU A 138 -8.05 -4.47 16.60
CA LEU A 138 -7.19 -5.63 16.32
C LEU A 138 -7.52 -6.80 17.25
N GLU A 139 -7.55 -7.98 16.67
CA GLU A 139 -7.72 -9.29 17.30
C GLU A 139 -6.65 -10.26 16.77
N GLU A 140 -6.67 -11.51 17.24
CA GLU A 140 -5.76 -12.54 16.71
C GLU A 140 -6.01 -12.90 15.24
N GLY A 141 -7.26 -12.74 14.76
CA GLY A 141 -7.65 -13.00 13.38
C GLY A 141 -7.10 -11.94 12.41
N LEU A 142 -6.85 -12.34 11.18
CA LEU A 142 -6.39 -11.43 10.14
C LEU A 142 -7.49 -10.41 9.79
N ASP A 143 -7.36 -9.20 10.32
CA ASP A 143 -8.27 -8.07 10.10
C ASP A 143 -9.77 -8.40 10.31
N THR A 144 -10.06 -9.24 11.34
CA THR A 144 -11.41 -9.77 11.62
C THR A 144 -12.18 -8.98 12.65
N GLY A 145 -11.53 -8.13 13.44
CA GLY A 145 -12.14 -7.45 14.56
C GLY A 145 -13.25 -6.46 14.19
N PRO A 146 -14.07 -6.04 15.16
CA PRO A 146 -15.20 -5.16 14.92
C PRO A 146 -14.76 -3.76 14.47
N VAL A 147 -15.56 -3.13 13.60
CA VAL A 147 -15.28 -1.85 12.93
C VAL A 147 -15.92 -0.70 13.71
N TYR A 148 -15.13 0.31 14.03
CA TYR A 148 -15.59 1.56 14.66
C TYR A 148 -16.10 2.59 13.67
N GLY A 149 -15.56 2.63 12.47
CA GLY A 149 -15.95 3.58 11.44
C GLY A 149 -15.29 3.31 10.11
N THR A 150 -15.92 3.81 9.05
CA THR A 150 -15.43 3.68 7.67
C THR A 150 -15.51 5.01 6.95
N LEU A 151 -14.68 5.19 5.94
CA LEU A 151 -14.85 6.19 4.90
C LEU A 151 -14.80 5.51 3.54
N THR A 152 -15.56 6.03 2.59
CA THR A 152 -15.61 5.54 1.19
C THR A 152 -14.92 6.53 0.26
N ASP A 153 -14.17 6.02 -0.70
CA ASP A 153 -13.53 6.79 -1.76
C ASP A 153 -13.67 6.07 -3.10
N GLU A 154 -13.64 6.83 -4.19
CA GLU A 154 -13.72 6.31 -5.55
C GLU A 154 -12.34 5.96 -6.09
N ILE A 155 -12.22 4.82 -6.78
CA ILE A 155 -11.02 4.47 -7.54
C ILE A 155 -11.14 5.11 -8.93
N ARG A 156 -10.37 6.16 -9.17
CA ARG A 156 -10.39 6.88 -10.45
C ARG A 156 -9.74 6.04 -11.55
N PRO A 157 -10.15 6.20 -12.81
CA PRO A 157 -9.66 5.38 -13.91
C PRO A 157 -8.14 5.35 -14.09
N ALA A 158 -7.45 6.42 -13.73
CA ALA A 158 -6.00 6.54 -13.86
C ALA A 158 -5.23 6.32 -12.53
N ASP A 159 -5.92 6.11 -11.42
CA ASP A 159 -5.26 5.91 -10.12
C ASP A 159 -4.34 4.69 -10.17
N THR A 160 -3.10 4.89 -9.76
CA THR A 160 -2.24 3.80 -9.33
C THR A 160 -2.55 3.45 -7.87
N SER A 161 -2.07 2.30 -7.41
CA SER A 161 -2.19 1.97 -5.98
C SER A 161 -1.44 2.97 -5.10
N GLY A 162 -0.39 3.62 -5.61
CA GLY A 162 0.32 4.69 -4.92
C GLY A 162 -0.54 5.92 -4.71
N ASP A 163 -1.15 6.44 -5.78
CA ASP A 163 -2.01 7.64 -5.74
C ASP A 163 -3.20 7.43 -4.79
N LEU A 164 -3.85 6.27 -4.91
CA LEU A 164 -4.99 5.91 -4.08
C LEU A 164 -4.59 5.75 -2.61
N LEU A 165 -3.47 5.09 -2.33
CA LEU A 165 -2.97 4.87 -0.98
C LEU A 165 -2.58 6.20 -0.29
N GLU A 166 -1.97 7.13 -1.00
CA GLU A 166 -1.64 8.47 -0.51
C GLU A 166 -2.93 9.22 -0.11
N ARG A 167 -3.93 9.23 -0.99
CA ARG A 167 -5.22 9.88 -0.74
C ARG A 167 -5.97 9.27 0.45
N LEU A 168 -5.98 7.94 0.56
CA LEU A 168 -6.60 7.24 1.69
C LEU A 168 -5.83 7.42 3.00
N ALA A 169 -4.51 7.59 2.96
CA ALA A 169 -3.71 7.87 4.14
C ALA A 169 -4.05 9.24 4.74
N GLU A 170 -4.25 10.25 3.90
CA GLU A 170 -4.65 11.59 4.33
C GLU A 170 -6.07 11.62 4.90
N SER A 171 -7.04 11.08 4.15
CA SER A 171 -8.45 11.05 4.60
C SER A 171 -8.66 10.13 5.81
N GLY A 172 -7.99 8.98 5.83
CA GLY A 172 -8.05 8.01 6.93
C GLY A 172 -7.44 8.52 8.24
N ALA A 173 -6.49 9.45 8.16
CA ALA A 173 -5.91 10.07 9.36
C ALA A 173 -6.99 10.80 10.20
N GLY A 174 -7.88 11.55 9.55
CA GLY A 174 -9.00 12.20 10.20
C GLY A 174 -10.01 11.20 10.81
N LEU A 175 -10.31 10.12 10.10
CA LEU A 175 -11.17 9.05 10.61
C LEU A 175 -10.58 8.39 11.86
N LEU A 176 -9.26 8.10 11.85
CA LEU A 176 -8.58 7.50 13.00
C LEU A 176 -8.68 8.40 14.24
N VAL A 177 -8.41 9.70 14.10
CA VAL A 177 -8.51 10.64 15.23
C VAL A 177 -9.94 10.74 15.72
N ALA A 178 -10.94 10.82 14.86
CA ALA A 178 -12.35 10.85 15.25
C ALA A 178 -12.77 9.60 16.02
N VAL A 179 -12.29 8.42 15.65
CA VAL A 179 -12.54 7.17 16.38
C VAL A 179 -11.84 7.20 17.75
N LEU A 180 -10.59 7.65 17.83
CA LEU A 180 -9.88 7.79 19.11
C LEU A 180 -10.60 8.76 20.04
N ASP A 181 -11.12 9.86 19.51
CA ASP A 181 -11.93 10.81 20.27
C ASP A 181 -13.21 10.16 20.83
N ALA A 182 -13.92 9.43 19.98
CA ALA A 182 -15.14 8.73 20.40
C ALA A 182 -14.86 7.64 21.46
N ILE A 183 -13.73 6.94 21.36
CA ILE A 183 -13.29 5.98 22.40
C ILE A 183 -13.00 6.70 23.70
N ALA A 184 -12.29 7.83 23.67
CA ALA A 184 -11.98 8.62 24.86
C ALA A 184 -13.24 9.15 25.56
N ASP A 185 -14.24 9.53 24.78
CA ASP A 185 -15.53 10.06 25.28
C ASP A 185 -16.52 8.96 25.68
N GLY A 186 -16.17 7.68 25.48
CA GLY A 186 -17.04 6.53 25.77
C GLY A 186 -18.26 6.41 24.84
N THR A 187 -18.23 7.06 23.69
CA THR A 187 -19.32 7.08 22.69
C THR A 187 -19.09 6.13 21.52
N ALA A 188 -17.85 5.63 21.36
CA ALA A 188 -17.51 4.71 20.28
C ALA A 188 -18.31 3.41 20.37
N ARG A 189 -18.76 2.92 19.22
CA ARG A 189 -19.38 1.61 19.07
C ARG A 189 -18.67 0.85 17.98
N ALA A 190 -18.15 -0.32 18.29
CA ALA A 190 -17.55 -1.22 17.33
C ALA A 190 -18.59 -2.25 16.89
N GLU A 191 -18.83 -2.37 15.61
CA GLU A 191 -19.78 -3.30 15.02
C GLU A 191 -19.05 -4.51 14.42
N PRO A 192 -19.51 -5.75 14.70
CA PRO A 192 -18.94 -6.95 14.08
C PRO A 192 -18.99 -6.84 12.56
N GLN A 193 -17.94 -7.30 11.90
CA GLN A 193 -17.93 -7.34 10.43
C GLN A 193 -18.98 -8.35 9.92
N PRO A 194 -19.65 -8.05 8.78
CA PRO A 194 -20.55 -9.00 8.16
C PRO A 194 -19.81 -10.29 7.74
N ALA A 195 -20.52 -11.41 7.73
CA ALA A 195 -19.98 -12.69 7.28
C ALA A 195 -19.80 -12.74 5.76
N ASP A 196 -20.64 -12.00 5.03
CA ASP A 196 -20.63 -11.93 3.58
C ASP A 196 -19.63 -10.85 3.09
N GLY A 197 -19.12 -10.99 1.86
CA GLY A 197 -18.23 -10.02 1.23
C GLY A 197 -16.77 -10.11 1.68
N VAL A 198 -16.40 -11.14 2.44
CA VAL A 198 -15.01 -11.36 2.86
C VAL A 198 -14.14 -11.69 1.65
N SER A 199 -13.07 -10.93 1.48
CA SER A 199 -12.00 -11.22 0.51
C SER A 199 -10.62 -10.98 1.13
N LEU A 200 -9.59 -11.60 0.54
CA LEU A 200 -8.23 -11.53 1.05
C LEU A 200 -7.32 -10.75 0.10
N ALA A 201 -6.40 -9.99 0.69
CA ALA A 201 -5.43 -9.16 0.00
C ALA A 201 -3.99 -9.52 0.44
N PRO A 202 -3.46 -10.68 0.03
CA PRO A 202 -2.08 -11.04 0.33
C PRO A 202 -1.11 -10.04 -0.32
N LYS A 203 0.09 -9.94 0.23
CA LYS A 203 1.14 -9.09 -0.32
C LYS A 203 1.46 -9.49 -1.76
N LEU A 204 1.45 -8.52 -2.69
CA LEU A 204 1.88 -8.75 -4.06
C LEU A 204 3.39 -8.96 -4.14
N THR A 205 3.79 -10.01 -4.85
CA THR A 205 5.19 -10.33 -5.13
C THR A 205 5.67 -9.66 -6.42
N VAL A 206 6.98 -9.77 -6.67
CA VAL A 206 7.54 -9.31 -7.96
C VAL A 206 6.97 -10.10 -9.13
N ASP A 207 6.69 -11.39 -8.94
CA ASP A 207 6.15 -12.25 -9.99
C ASP A 207 4.67 -11.93 -10.30
N ASP A 208 3.89 -11.54 -9.30
CA ASP A 208 2.52 -11.06 -9.50
C ASP A 208 2.46 -9.79 -10.37
N ALA A 209 3.53 -8.99 -10.34
CA ALA A 209 3.65 -7.77 -11.13
C ALA A 209 4.11 -7.99 -12.58
N ARG A 210 4.40 -9.24 -12.97
CA ARG A 210 4.72 -9.55 -14.37
C ARG A 210 3.49 -9.33 -15.24
N VAL A 211 3.64 -8.52 -16.27
CA VAL A 211 2.57 -8.26 -17.23
C VAL A 211 2.33 -9.50 -18.09
N ARG A 212 1.07 -9.86 -18.25
CA ARG A 212 0.61 -10.97 -19.08
C ARG A 212 -0.06 -10.39 -20.31
N TRP A 213 0.69 -10.31 -21.40
CA TRP A 213 0.21 -9.67 -22.63
C TRP A 213 -0.96 -10.43 -23.28
N GLY A 214 -1.13 -11.71 -22.97
CA GLY A 214 -2.30 -12.49 -23.36
C GLY A 214 -3.59 -12.17 -22.60
N ASP A 215 -3.54 -11.27 -21.60
CA ASP A 215 -4.73 -10.77 -20.92
C ASP A 215 -5.37 -9.62 -21.74
N PRO A 216 -6.68 -9.31 -21.51
CA PRO A 216 -7.33 -8.14 -22.10
C PRO A 216 -6.67 -6.82 -21.67
N ALA A 217 -6.75 -5.78 -22.48
CA ALA A 217 -6.12 -4.47 -22.25
C ALA A 217 -6.44 -3.88 -20.86
N PHE A 218 -7.70 -4.01 -20.41
CA PHE A 218 -8.09 -3.52 -19.09
C PHE A 218 -7.40 -4.28 -17.94
N ALA A 219 -7.16 -5.58 -18.10
CA ALA A 219 -6.48 -6.38 -17.08
C ALA A 219 -4.96 -6.10 -17.06
N VAL A 220 -4.36 -5.85 -18.23
CA VAL A 220 -2.98 -5.35 -18.34
C VAL A 220 -2.83 -4.00 -17.63
N ASP A 221 -3.72 -3.04 -17.91
CA ASP A 221 -3.73 -1.72 -17.28
C ASP A 221 -3.88 -1.82 -15.76
N ARG A 222 -4.90 -2.53 -15.28
CA ARG A 222 -5.14 -2.72 -13.85
C ARG A 222 -3.96 -3.33 -13.12
N ARG A 223 -3.32 -4.35 -13.71
CA ARG A 223 -2.13 -4.99 -13.13
C ARG A 223 -0.98 -4.01 -12.96
N ILE A 224 -0.69 -3.21 -13.99
CA ILE A 224 0.38 -2.21 -13.93
C ILE A 224 0.07 -1.15 -12.88
N ARG A 225 -1.15 -0.61 -12.86
CA ARG A 225 -1.58 0.40 -11.88
C ARG A 225 -1.58 -0.15 -10.45
N ALA A 226 -2.10 -1.36 -10.24
CA ALA A 226 -2.10 -2.04 -8.94
C ALA A 226 -0.69 -2.26 -8.38
N CYS A 227 0.28 -2.51 -9.25
CA CYS A 227 1.67 -2.73 -8.86
C CYS A 227 2.52 -1.45 -8.86
N THR A 228 1.97 -0.29 -9.16
CA THR A 228 2.70 0.99 -9.17
C THR A 228 2.47 1.75 -7.87
N PRO A 229 3.50 2.20 -7.16
CA PRO A 229 4.93 2.20 -7.53
C PRO A 229 5.68 0.89 -7.19
N ALA A 230 5.13 0.03 -6.36
CA ALA A 230 5.78 -1.18 -5.86
C ALA A 230 4.84 -2.39 -5.93
N PRO A 231 5.35 -3.57 -6.37
CA PRO A 231 6.72 -3.87 -6.80
C PRO A 231 7.10 -3.27 -8.16
N GLY A 232 6.17 -2.69 -8.89
CA GLY A 232 6.28 -2.13 -10.23
C GLY A 232 6.01 -3.15 -11.32
N GLY A 233 5.03 -2.85 -12.21
CA GLY A 233 4.73 -3.68 -13.37
C GLY A 233 5.97 -3.91 -14.24
N TRP A 234 6.18 -5.12 -14.72
CA TRP A 234 7.35 -5.45 -15.53
C TRP A 234 7.08 -6.53 -16.59
N THR A 235 7.92 -6.53 -17.59
CA THR A 235 7.97 -7.53 -18.65
C THR A 235 9.43 -7.79 -19.03
N THR A 236 9.69 -8.63 -20.03
CA THR A 236 11.03 -8.81 -20.60
C THR A 236 11.07 -8.35 -22.04
N PHE A 237 12.21 -7.77 -22.44
CA PHE A 237 12.54 -7.42 -23.80
C PHE A 237 13.97 -7.89 -24.10
N ARG A 238 14.15 -8.78 -25.07
CA ARG A 238 15.44 -9.42 -25.37
C ARG A 238 16.09 -10.00 -24.10
N ASP A 239 15.30 -10.75 -23.31
CA ASP A 239 15.68 -11.41 -22.02
C ASP A 239 16.03 -10.44 -20.88
N GLU A 240 15.99 -9.12 -21.11
CA GLU A 240 16.22 -8.14 -20.05
C GLU A 240 14.90 -7.65 -19.45
N ARG A 241 14.88 -7.50 -18.11
CA ARG A 241 13.71 -6.98 -17.41
C ARG A 241 13.52 -5.49 -17.70
N VAL A 242 12.29 -5.15 -18.08
CA VAL A 242 11.84 -3.78 -18.31
C VAL A 242 10.66 -3.48 -17.40
N LYS A 243 10.76 -2.45 -16.58
CA LYS A 243 9.62 -1.97 -15.78
C LYS A 243 8.79 -1.00 -16.61
N LEU A 244 7.48 -1.09 -16.42
CA LEU A 244 6.50 -0.28 -17.12
C LEU A 244 5.77 0.64 -16.14
N GLY A 245 5.65 1.90 -16.49
CA GLY A 245 4.69 2.81 -15.86
C GLY A 245 3.27 2.56 -16.39
N PRO A 246 2.26 3.29 -15.87
CA PRO A 246 0.88 3.17 -16.31
C PRO A 246 0.75 3.24 -17.83
N VAL A 247 -0.13 2.41 -18.36
CA VAL A 247 -0.45 2.33 -19.79
C VAL A 247 -1.85 2.87 -20.05
N VAL A 248 -2.19 3.10 -21.31
CA VAL A 248 -3.52 3.56 -21.70
C VAL A 248 -4.03 2.63 -22.82
N PRO A 249 -5.21 2.00 -22.66
CA PRO A 249 -5.85 1.29 -23.78
C PRO A 249 -6.02 2.18 -25.02
N ALA A 250 -5.73 1.64 -26.18
CA ALA A 250 -5.77 2.34 -27.46
C ALA A 250 -6.72 1.62 -28.44
N PRO A 251 -8.05 1.78 -28.29
CA PRO A 251 -9.02 1.07 -29.12
C PRO A 251 -8.98 1.49 -30.60
N ASP A 252 -8.40 2.63 -30.89
CA ASP A 252 -8.13 3.15 -32.24
C ASP A 252 -6.83 2.63 -32.86
N GLY A 253 -6.08 1.81 -32.13
CA GLY A 253 -4.83 1.21 -32.60
C GLY A 253 -5.06 0.03 -33.54
N PRO A 254 -4.04 -0.34 -34.30
CA PRO A 254 -4.12 -1.50 -35.19
C PRO A 254 -4.16 -2.81 -34.41
N GLU A 255 -4.65 -3.87 -34.99
CA GLU A 255 -4.59 -5.21 -34.44
C GLU A 255 -3.13 -5.66 -34.32
N LEU A 256 -2.71 -6.05 -33.13
CA LEU A 256 -1.37 -6.54 -32.80
C LEU A 256 -1.48 -7.87 -32.03
N LYS A 257 -0.53 -8.76 -32.24
CA LYS A 257 -0.43 -9.98 -31.43
C LYS A 257 -0.08 -9.61 -29.99
N PRO A 258 -0.51 -10.39 -28.98
CA PRO A 258 -0.09 -10.18 -27.61
C PRO A 258 1.43 -10.05 -27.46
N GLY A 259 1.87 -8.95 -26.81
CA GLY A 259 3.29 -8.62 -26.66
C GLY A 259 3.93 -7.91 -27.85
N GLN A 260 3.36 -7.98 -29.03
CA GLN A 260 3.94 -7.36 -30.23
C GLN A 260 4.05 -5.85 -30.09
N LEU A 261 5.23 -5.32 -30.37
CA LEU A 261 5.55 -3.89 -30.32
C LEU A 261 5.30 -3.22 -31.67
N LEU A 262 4.65 -2.05 -31.63
CA LEU A 262 4.56 -1.14 -32.76
C LEU A 262 5.06 0.23 -32.35
N VAL A 263 6.17 0.67 -32.98
CA VAL A 263 6.77 1.98 -32.70
C VAL A 263 6.33 2.96 -33.75
N GLU A 264 5.58 3.97 -33.34
CA GLU A 264 5.19 5.09 -34.17
C GLU A 264 5.99 6.35 -33.81
N LYS A 265 5.87 7.42 -34.55
CA LYS A 265 6.61 8.67 -34.30
C LYS A 265 6.37 9.26 -32.93
N SER A 266 5.14 9.15 -32.41
CA SER A 266 4.69 9.80 -31.17
C SER A 266 4.25 8.85 -30.08
N ARG A 267 4.14 7.55 -30.35
CA ARG A 267 3.69 6.55 -29.38
C ARG A 267 4.30 5.17 -29.64
N VAL A 268 4.32 4.36 -28.60
CA VAL A 268 4.65 2.93 -28.67
C VAL A 268 3.43 2.17 -28.21
N LEU A 269 2.97 1.25 -29.05
CA LEU A 269 1.84 0.37 -28.77
C LEU A 269 2.33 -1.04 -28.51
N VAL A 270 1.61 -1.76 -27.64
CA VAL A 270 1.84 -3.19 -27.36
C VAL A 270 0.52 -3.93 -27.50
N GLY A 271 0.52 -5.03 -28.24
CA GLY A 271 -0.65 -5.87 -28.40
C GLY A 271 -1.05 -6.57 -27.10
N THR A 272 -2.35 -6.76 -26.93
CA THR A 272 -2.97 -7.55 -25.86
C THR A 272 -4.00 -8.52 -26.45
N ALA A 273 -4.72 -9.28 -25.61
CA ALA A 273 -5.79 -10.15 -26.10
C ALA A 273 -6.98 -9.40 -26.73
N THR A 274 -7.10 -8.09 -26.53
CA THR A 274 -8.23 -7.29 -27.07
C THR A 274 -7.71 -6.14 -27.94
N VAL A 275 -7.56 -4.95 -27.40
CA VAL A 275 -7.00 -3.78 -28.09
C VAL A 275 -5.58 -3.51 -27.60
N PRO A 276 -4.71 -2.91 -28.40
CA PRO A 276 -3.38 -2.57 -27.93
C PRO A 276 -3.43 -1.56 -26.80
N VAL A 277 -2.35 -1.51 -26.00
CA VAL A 277 -2.12 -0.47 -25.02
C VAL A 277 -0.98 0.43 -25.46
N ARG A 278 -1.12 1.74 -25.20
CA ARG A 278 -0.05 2.72 -25.37
C ARG A 278 0.81 2.75 -24.10
N LEU A 279 2.11 2.57 -24.27
CA LEU A 279 3.07 2.70 -23.19
C LEU A 279 3.25 4.17 -22.79
N GLY A 280 3.38 4.40 -21.49
CA GLY A 280 3.82 5.66 -20.90
C GLY A 280 5.32 5.68 -20.69
N GLU A 281 5.74 5.57 -19.42
CA GLU A 281 7.14 5.48 -19.04
C GLU A 281 7.64 4.03 -19.06
N VAL A 282 8.92 3.90 -19.40
CA VAL A 282 9.63 2.62 -19.44
C VAL A 282 10.95 2.77 -18.69
N ARG A 283 11.31 1.76 -17.89
CA ARG A 283 12.59 1.73 -17.18
C ARG A 283 13.30 0.40 -17.40
N ALA A 284 14.30 0.40 -18.30
CA ALA A 284 15.20 -0.72 -18.48
C ALA A 284 16.10 -0.96 -17.26
N ALA A 285 16.65 -2.16 -17.13
CA ALA A 285 17.50 -2.54 -16.01
C ALA A 285 18.68 -1.56 -15.85
N GLY A 286 18.87 -1.05 -14.63
CA GLY A 286 19.95 -0.11 -14.31
C GLY A 286 19.81 1.31 -14.86
N LYS A 287 18.75 1.63 -15.60
CA LYS A 287 18.50 2.96 -16.18
C LYS A 287 17.46 3.74 -15.38
N ARG A 288 17.36 5.04 -15.64
CA ARG A 288 16.26 5.90 -15.18
C ARG A 288 15.02 5.65 -16.03
N ALA A 289 13.84 5.96 -15.49
CA ALA A 289 12.61 5.98 -16.26
C ALA A 289 12.70 7.02 -17.39
N MET A 290 12.12 6.71 -18.54
CA MET A 290 12.07 7.58 -19.72
C MET A 290 10.79 7.30 -20.51
N GLY A 291 10.40 8.21 -21.40
CA GLY A 291 9.26 7.99 -22.27
C GLY A 291 9.46 6.77 -23.18
N ALA A 292 8.38 6.04 -23.46
CA ALA A 292 8.44 4.82 -24.26
C ALA A 292 9.04 5.02 -25.66
N THR A 293 8.79 6.17 -26.31
CA THR A 293 9.37 6.50 -27.60
C THR A 293 10.90 6.70 -27.57
N ASP A 294 11.41 7.28 -26.48
CA ASP A 294 12.85 7.47 -26.30
C ASP A 294 13.54 6.14 -26.01
N TRP A 295 12.91 5.32 -25.16
CA TRP A 295 13.36 3.96 -24.91
C TRP A 295 13.42 3.15 -26.22
N ALA A 296 12.32 3.10 -26.97
CA ALA A 296 12.23 2.32 -28.22
C ALA A 296 13.28 2.76 -29.26
N ARG A 297 13.54 4.07 -29.37
CA ARG A 297 14.59 4.63 -30.22
C ARG A 297 15.98 4.24 -29.71
N GLY A 298 16.19 4.31 -28.40
CA GLY A 298 17.48 4.00 -27.77
C GLY A 298 17.90 2.55 -27.95
N VAL A 299 16.95 1.60 -27.83
CA VAL A 299 17.21 0.16 -28.03
C VAL A 299 16.98 -0.30 -29.47
N ARG A 300 16.54 0.62 -30.36
CA ARG A 300 16.25 0.35 -31.76
C ARG A 300 15.29 -0.82 -31.94
N VAL A 301 14.08 -0.67 -31.37
CA VAL A 301 13.03 -1.69 -31.53
C VAL A 301 12.75 -1.89 -33.01
N GLY A 302 12.90 -3.12 -33.48
CA GLY A 302 12.65 -3.52 -34.86
C GLY A 302 11.19 -3.91 -35.12
N ALA A 303 10.83 -4.04 -36.37
CA ALA A 303 9.52 -4.53 -36.77
C ALA A 303 9.32 -5.99 -36.32
N GLY A 304 8.19 -6.28 -35.67
CA GLY A 304 7.84 -7.62 -35.24
C GLY A 304 8.48 -8.07 -33.92
N GLU A 305 9.25 -7.23 -33.25
CA GLU A 305 9.72 -7.52 -31.88
C GLU A 305 8.59 -7.48 -30.86
N GLU A 306 8.75 -8.23 -29.79
CA GLU A 306 7.73 -8.41 -28.76
C GLU A 306 8.30 -8.40 -27.34
N PHE A 307 7.45 -8.06 -26.40
CA PHE A 307 7.64 -8.32 -24.98
C PHE A 307 7.25 -9.76 -24.65
N ALA A 308 7.93 -10.36 -23.65
CA ALA A 308 7.64 -11.71 -23.16
C ALA A 308 7.22 -11.73 -21.67
#